data_ba1caeaccddc684a52caf5e119f99a03
#
_entry.id   ba1caeaccddc684a52caf5e119f99a03
#
_cell.length_a   1.000
_cell.length_b   1.000
_cell.length_c   1.000
_cell.angle_alpha   90.00
_cell.angle_beta   90.00
_cell.angle_gamma   90.00
#
_symmetry.space_group_name_H-M   'P 1'
#
loop_
_entity.id
_entity.type
_entity.pdbx_description
1 polymer ?
#
loop_
_entity_poly.entity_id
_entity_poly.type
_entity_poly.pdbx_seq_one_letter_code
_entity_poly.pdbx_strand_id
1 'polypeptide(L)'
;GRCAMLQTKAARRILHGVVIGVLLVNLAIGAKVYSESDANSSANDPHANLDLFVNVLERIRRDYVDGGELTYEDLVHGALQGMISMLDPHSEFMPPVRYSHLMDDTEGRFGGVGVHINIQDGYLTVLAPMEDTPAYEAGIMSGDRIVKIEGKNARNISMPEAVDKLRGKPGSKVKMTFFRPSTRKDIDVTLKRALIKVATVKDINNQRKFTVDENKIGYVRLTQFGEATSRDLEEALRKLELEDMKGLVLDLRHNPGGLLDQAIRVCEKFLAKGEPIVTTEGRREHENSEHKSSGRDARPDLPVVVLVNRFSASASEIVAGCLKDNDRAKIVGEKTFGKGSVQKILPINGQQGAALRLTTAKYYTP
;
A
#
# COMPACT_ATOMS: atom_id res chain seq x y z
N GLY A 1 -49.61 -45.24 65.48
CA GLY A 1 -49.37 -43.78 65.40
C GLY A 1 -47.90 -43.37 65.41
N ARG A 2 -46.98 -44.22 65.90
CA ARG A 2 -45.54 -43.85 65.96
C ARG A 2 -44.71 -44.05 64.68
N CYS A 3 -45.14 -45.02 63.83
CA CYS A 3 -44.41 -45.33 62.59
C CYS A 3 -44.59 -44.24 61.47
N ALA A 4 -45.76 -43.70 61.34
CA ALA A 4 -46.04 -42.65 60.30
C ALA A 4 -45.34 -41.29 60.64
N MET A 5 -45.06 -40.96 61.89
CA MET A 5 -44.40 -39.74 62.32
C MET A 5 -42.88 -39.81 62.10
N LEU A 6 -42.29 -40.98 62.13
CA LEU A 6 -40.86 -41.24 61.84
C LEU A 6 -40.57 -41.19 60.33
N GLN A 7 -41.48 -41.71 59.50
CA GLN A 7 -41.35 -41.57 58.04
C GLN A 7 -41.42 -40.14 57.56
N THR A 8 -42.25 -39.29 58.14
CA THR A 8 -42.36 -37.91 57.79
C THR A 8 -41.07 -37.08 58.17
N LYS A 9 -40.45 -37.43 59.31
CA LYS A 9 -39.20 -36.78 59.74
C LYS A 9 -37.99 -37.18 58.89
N ALA A 10 -37.91 -38.45 58.50
CA ALA A 10 -36.86 -38.92 57.56
C ALA A 10 -37.01 -38.34 56.16
N ALA A 11 -38.22 -38.35 55.61
CA ALA A 11 -38.55 -37.75 54.33
C ALA A 11 -38.22 -36.22 54.32
N ARG A 12 -38.53 -35.52 55.39
CA ARG A 12 -38.21 -34.08 55.52
C ARG A 12 -36.70 -33.84 55.61
N ARG A 13 -35.91 -34.68 56.26
CA ARG A 13 -34.44 -34.59 56.26
C ARG A 13 -33.82 -34.84 54.89
N ILE A 14 -34.31 -35.86 54.17
CA ILE A 14 -33.88 -36.14 52.82
C ILE A 14 -34.21 -34.96 51.89
N LEU A 15 -35.43 -34.41 51.99
CA LEU A 15 -35.84 -33.27 51.20
C LEU A 15 -34.94 -32.03 51.47
N HIS A 16 -34.61 -31.76 52.75
CA HIS A 16 -33.69 -30.66 53.06
C HIS A 16 -32.28 -30.93 52.54
N GLY A 17 -31.79 -32.16 52.58
CA GLY A 17 -30.49 -32.55 52.00
C GLY A 17 -30.44 -32.34 50.50
N VAL A 18 -31.50 -32.70 49.79
CA VAL A 18 -31.62 -32.50 48.32
C VAL A 18 -31.66 -31.00 47.98
N VAL A 19 -32.46 -30.21 48.74
CA VAL A 19 -32.55 -28.74 48.51
C VAL A 19 -31.20 -28.07 48.77
N ILE A 20 -30.50 -28.41 49.84
CA ILE A 20 -29.15 -27.89 50.14
C ILE A 20 -28.16 -28.31 49.02
N GLY A 21 -28.21 -29.57 48.56
CA GLY A 21 -27.37 -30.06 47.47
C GLY A 21 -27.59 -29.29 46.18
N VAL A 22 -28.86 -29.06 45.80
CA VAL A 22 -29.22 -28.26 44.62
C VAL A 22 -28.75 -26.81 44.78
N LEU A 23 -28.88 -26.17 45.95
CA LEU A 23 -28.40 -24.85 46.22
C LEU A 23 -26.88 -24.73 46.12
N LEU A 24 -26.14 -25.69 46.65
CA LEU A 24 -24.67 -25.71 46.54
C LEU A 24 -24.18 -25.92 45.09
N VAL A 25 -24.85 -26.78 44.33
CA VAL A 25 -24.54 -26.95 42.90
C VAL A 25 -24.83 -25.68 42.12
N ASN A 26 -25.96 -25.01 42.35
CA ASN A 26 -26.28 -23.73 41.71
C ASN A 26 -25.30 -22.64 42.13
N LEU A 27 -24.86 -22.61 43.40
CA LEU A 27 -23.84 -21.67 43.86
C LEU A 27 -22.48 -21.89 43.18
N ALA A 28 -22.07 -23.17 43.03
CA ALA A 28 -20.84 -23.53 42.34
C ALA A 28 -20.88 -23.18 40.84
N ILE A 29 -22.03 -23.45 40.18
CA ILE A 29 -22.25 -23.07 38.77
C ILE A 29 -22.26 -21.56 38.66
N GLY A 30 -22.95 -20.82 39.52
CA GLY A 30 -22.97 -19.38 39.55
C GLY A 30 -21.59 -18.77 39.76
N ALA A 31 -20.80 -19.30 40.70
CA ALA A 31 -19.42 -18.86 40.93
C ALA A 31 -18.51 -19.10 39.72
N LYS A 32 -18.67 -20.26 39.02
CA LYS A 32 -17.92 -20.59 37.82
C LYS A 32 -18.28 -19.65 36.66
N VAL A 33 -19.58 -19.46 36.42
CA VAL A 33 -20.08 -18.53 35.37
C VAL A 33 -19.64 -17.08 35.67
N TYR A 34 -19.67 -16.63 36.91
CA TYR A 34 -19.20 -15.33 37.32
C TYR A 34 -17.68 -15.17 37.09
N SER A 35 -16.88 -16.16 37.49
CA SER A 35 -15.43 -16.17 37.27
C SER A 35 -15.05 -16.21 35.78
N GLU A 36 -15.79 -16.97 34.96
CA GLU A 36 -15.57 -17.00 33.50
C GLU A 36 -16.02 -15.70 32.80
N SER A 37 -17.08 -15.02 33.32
CA SER A 37 -17.53 -13.74 32.82
C SER A 37 -16.56 -12.60 33.14
N ASP A 38 -15.97 -12.58 34.33
CA ASP A 38 -14.97 -11.58 34.72
C ASP A 38 -13.64 -11.76 33.97
N ALA A 39 -13.20 -12.98 33.74
CA ALA A 39 -12.00 -13.26 32.95
C ALA A 39 -12.17 -12.82 31.48
N ASN A 40 -13.36 -13.01 30.91
CA ASN A 40 -13.65 -12.61 29.54
C ASN A 40 -13.95 -11.10 29.42
N SER A 41 -14.44 -10.44 30.48
CA SER A 41 -14.66 -9.00 30.50
C SER A 41 -13.35 -8.22 30.59
N SER A 42 -12.36 -8.71 31.37
CA SER A 42 -11.07 -8.04 31.51
C SER A 42 -10.21 -8.12 30.22
N ALA A 43 -10.30 -9.22 29.47
CA ALA A 43 -9.58 -9.38 28.18
C ALA A 43 -10.10 -8.38 27.11
N ASN A 44 -11.36 -7.98 27.18
CA ASN A 44 -12.00 -7.05 26.26
C ASN A 44 -12.22 -5.64 26.84
N ASP A 45 -11.72 -5.36 28.05
CA ASP A 45 -11.78 -4.02 28.65
C ASP A 45 -10.70 -3.11 28.02
N PRO A 46 -11.09 -2.11 27.24
CA PRO A 46 -10.13 -1.19 26.62
C PRO A 46 -9.30 -0.43 27.64
N HIS A 47 -9.86 -0.07 28.80
CA HIS A 47 -9.19 0.73 29.82
C HIS A 47 -8.06 -0.03 30.49
N ALA A 48 -8.31 -1.28 30.93
CA ALA A 48 -7.29 -2.12 31.55
C ALA A 48 -6.12 -2.41 30.59
N ASN A 49 -6.41 -2.61 29.30
CA ASN A 49 -5.39 -2.83 28.28
C ASN A 49 -4.61 -1.57 27.93
N LEU A 50 -5.24 -0.38 27.95
CA LEU A 50 -4.55 0.90 27.77
C LEU A 50 -3.64 1.21 28.96
N ASP A 51 -4.07 0.94 30.18
CA ASP A 51 -3.24 1.09 31.39
C ASP A 51 -2.01 0.19 31.35
N LEU A 52 -2.17 -1.08 30.90
CA LEU A 52 -1.04 -1.99 30.67
C LEU A 52 -0.07 -1.42 29.64
N PHE A 53 -0.58 -0.90 28.53
CA PHE A 53 0.23 -0.32 27.46
C PHE A 53 1.05 0.88 27.99
N VAL A 54 0.43 1.81 28.69
CA VAL A 54 1.10 2.98 29.26
C VAL A 54 2.17 2.57 30.28
N ASN A 55 1.86 1.64 31.18
CA ASN A 55 2.81 1.14 32.18
C ASN A 55 4.04 0.50 31.55
N VAL A 56 3.87 -0.30 30.47
CA VAL A 56 4.98 -0.93 29.74
C VAL A 56 5.82 0.13 29.03
N LEU A 57 5.19 1.11 28.40
CA LEU A 57 5.87 2.21 27.71
C LEU A 57 6.74 3.04 28.66
N GLU A 58 6.21 3.41 29.83
CA GLU A 58 6.95 4.12 30.87
C GLU A 58 8.11 3.28 31.41
N ARG A 59 7.90 1.97 31.58
CA ARG A 59 8.92 1.06 32.08
C ARG A 59 10.07 0.91 31.08
N ILE A 60 9.78 0.80 29.77
CA ILE A 60 10.81 0.76 28.73
C ILE A 60 11.68 2.02 28.80
N ARG A 61 11.09 3.20 28.85
CA ARG A 61 11.83 4.47 28.92
C ARG A 61 12.69 4.60 30.17
N ARG A 62 12.23 4.08 31.30
CA ARG A 62 12.95 4.18 32.57
C ARG A 62 14.06 3.15 32.70
N ASP A 63 13.79 1.89 32.30
CA ASP A 63 14.62 0.74 32.66
C ASP A 63 15.51 0.24 31.50
N TYR A 64 15.21 0.63 30.23
CA TYR A 64 16.03 0.26 29.08
C TYR A 64 17.35 1.02 29.09
N VAL A 65 18.48 0.31 28.77
CA VAL A 65 19.85 0.86 28.86
C VAL A 65 20.02 2.16 28.07
N ASP A 66 19.45 2.23 26.86
CA ASP A 66 19.51 3.42 25.99
C ASP A 66 18.15 4.17 25.98
N GLY A 67 17.35 4.04 27.04
CA GLY A 67 15.99 4.63 27.15
C GLY A 67 15.95 6.15 26.99
N GLY A 68 17.05 6.84 27.29
CA GLY A 68 17.17 8.29 27.11
C GLY A 68 17.19 8.75 25.66
N GLU A 69 17.56 7.89 24.73
CA GLU A 69 17.57 8.18 23.28
C GLU A 69 16.20 7.90 22.61
N LEU A 70 15.32 7.15 23.29
CA LEU A 70 13.98 6.80 22.78
C LEU A 70 12.97 7.90 23.06
N THR A 71 12.27 8.37 22.04
CA THR A 71 11.14 9.27 22.21
C THR A 71 9.84 8.50 22.45
N TYR A 72 8.83 9.15 23.04
CA TYR A 72 7.48 8.58 23.12
C TYR A 72 6.92 8.32 21.73
N GLU A 73 7.23 9.19 20.76
CA GLU A 73 6.81 9.06 19.37
C GLU A 73 7.35 7.77 18.76
N ASP A 74 8.63 7.45 18.93
CA ASP A 74 9.26 6.23 18.41
C ASP A 74 8.59 4.97 18.97
N LEU A 75 8.36 4.94 20.30
CA LEU A 75 7.74 3.80 20.96
C LEU A 75 6.28 3.61 20.55
N VAL A 76 5.50 4.70 20.46
CA VAL A 76 4.10 4.66 20.02
C VAL A 76 4.03 4.24 18.56
N HIS A 77 4.86 4.78 17.66
CA HIS A 77 4.92 4.38 16.27
C HIS A 77 5.27 2.89 16.12
N GLY A 78 6.25 2.40 16.88
CA GLY A 78 6.60 0.98 16.91
C GLY A 78 5.44 0.08 17.36
N ALA A 79 4.70 0.50 18.39
CA ALA A 79 3.51 -0.22 18.86
C ALA A 79 2.37 -0.22 17.83
N LEU A 80 2.10 0.92 17.18
CA LEU A 80 1.11 1.03 16.11
C LEU A 80 1.47 0.12 14.92
N GLN A 81 2.74 0.10 14.51
CA GLN A 81 3.23 -0.83 13.49
C GLN A 81 3.03 -2.29 13.88
N GLY A 82 3.35 -2.65 15.14
CA GLY A 82 3.13 -3.99 15.69
C GLY A 82 1.65 -4.41 15.62
N MET A 83 0.75 -3.54 16.06
CA MET A 83 -0.70 -3.76 16.01
C MET A 83 -1.19 -4.04 14.57
N ILE A 84 -0.79 -3.19 13.63
CA ILE A 84 -1.26 -3.29 12.24
C ILE A 84 -0.67 -4.51 11.54
N SER A 85 0.56 -4.90 11.85
CA SER A 85 1.20 -6.10 11.27
C SER A 85 0.49 -7.42 11.61
N MET A 86 -0.35 -7.42 12.65
CA MET A 86 -1.19 -8.59 13.02
C MET A 86 -2.41 -8.77 12.10
N LEU A 87 -2.77 -7.78 11.29
CA LEU A 87 -3.98 -7.81 10.48
C LEU A 87 -3.75 -8.54 9.16
N ASP A 88 -2.81 -8.03 8.37
CA ASP A 88 -2.43 -8.56 7.05
C ASP A 88 -1.11 -7.90 6.57
N PRO A 89 -0.45 -8.46 5.51
CA PRO A 89 0.84 -7.92 5.04
C PRO A 89 0.74 -6.60 4.25
N HIS A 90 -0.46 -6.05 4.05
CA HIS A 90 -0.70 -4.86 3.22
C HIS A 90 -1.16 -3.65 4.03
N SER A 91 -1.73 -3.89 5.22
CA SER A 91 -2.08 -2.82 6.15
C SER A 91 -0.83 -2.25 6.81
N GLU A 92 -0.78 -0.93 7.00
CA GLU A 92 0.41 -0.22 7.48
C GLU A 92 0.02 1.04 8.26
N PHE A 93 0.69 1.30 9.38
CA PHE A 93 0.73 2.63 9.98
C PHE A 93 1.78 3.46 9.26
N MET A 94 1.40 4.62 8.77
CA MET A 94 2.28 5.54 8.05
C MET A 94 2.55 6.79 8.87
N PRO A 95 3.77 6.99 9.39
CA PRO A 95 4.22 8.26 9.92
C PRO A 95 4.12 9.38 8.86
N PRO A 96 4.15 10.67 9.27
CA PRO A 96 3.93 11.81 8.36
C PRO A 96 4.78 11.80 7.09
N VAL A 97 6.07 11.49 7.21
CA VAL A 97 7.00 11.44 6.06
C VAL A 97 6.59 10.33 5.07
N ARG A 98 6.24 9.16 5.60
CA ARG A 98 5.83 8.01 4.79
C ARG A 98 4.51 8.27 4.06
N TYR A 99 3.55 8.89 4.75
CA TYR A 99 2.27 9.27 4.17
C TYR A 99 2.45 10.33 3.08
N SER A 100 3.27 11.36 3.33
CA SER A 100 3.60 12.36 2.30
C SER A 100 4.19 11.73 1.04
N HIS A 101 5.14 10.80 1.18
CA HIS A 101 5.73 10.09 0.03
C HIS A 101 4.70 9.27 -0.74
N LEU A 102 3.77 8.61 -0.05
CA LEU A 102 2.69 7.87 -0.71
C LEU A 102 1.78 8.80 -1.52
N MET A 103 1.45 9.98 -0.98
CA MET A 103 0.65 10.98 -1.68
C MET A 103 1.39 11.50 -2.91
N ASP A 104 2.66 11.86 -2.76
CA ASP A 104 3.53 12.29 -3.87
C ASP A 104 3.60 11.24 -5.00
N ASP A 105 3.79 9.97 -4.63
CA ASP A 105 3.87 8.85 -5.60
C ASP A 105 2.51 8.66 -6.32
N THR A 106 1.40 8.84 -5.60
CA THR A 106 0.04 8.74 -6.15
C THR A 106 -0.25 9.89 -7.12
N GLU A 107 0.18 11.11 -6.78
CA GLU A 107 0.08 12.29 -7.66
C GLU A 107 1.03 12.20 -8.87
N GLY A 108 2.00 11.29 -8.85
CA GLY A 108 3.03 11.16 -9.89
C GLY A 108 4.00 12.34 -9.92
N ARG A 109 4.18 13.02 -8.77
CA ARG A 109 5.09 14.16 -8.62
C ARG A 109 5.63 14.20 -7.19
N PHE A 110 6.91 14.49 -7.05
CA PHE A 110 7.54 14.62 -5.74
C PHE A 110 8.63 15.69 -5.75
N GLY A 111 8.88 16.26 -4.58
CA GLY A 111 10.03 17.15 -4.40
C GLY A 111 11.32 16.34 -4.27
N GLY A 112 12.32 16.60 -5.11
CA GLY A 112 13.57 15.84 -5.08
C GLY A 112 14.62 16.33 -6.06
N VAL A 113 15.68 15.53 -6.25
CA VAL A 113 16.82 15.86 -7.11
C VAL A 113 16.71 15.28 -8.52
N GLY A 114 15.83 14.27 -8.74
CA GLY A 114 15.59 13.70 -10.07
C GLY A 114 16.63 12.67 -10.50
N VAL A 115 16.83 11.62 -9.70
CA VAL A 115 17.73 10.49 -10.04
C VAL A 115 17.00 9.17 -9.86
N HIS A 116 17.24 8.23 -10.78
CA HIS A 116 16.98 6.82 -10.56
C HIS A 116 18.18 6.20 -9.89
N ILE A 117 17.98 5.55 -8.76
CA ILE A 117 19.05 4.98 -7.93
C ILE A 117 18.82 3.49 -7.65
N ASN A 118 19.91 2.79 -7.38
CA ASN A 118 19.90 1.43 -6.87
C ASN A 118 21.08 1.22 -5.94
N ILE A 119 21.05 0.18 -5.11
CA ILE A 119 22.18 -0.22 -4.28
C ILE A 119 22.98 -1.29 -5.03
N GLN A 120 24.26 -1.01 -5.32
CA GLN A 120 25.18 -1.92 -5.97
C GLN A 120 26.48 -2.00 -5.14
N ASP A 121 26.89 -3.18 -4.73
CA ASP A 121 28.09 -3.42 -3.91
C ASP A 121 28.14 -2.57 -2.62
N GLY A 122 26.99 -2.33 -2.00
CA GLY A 122 26.85 -1.50 -0.81
C GLY A 122 26.95 0.01 -1.06
N TYR A 123 26.97 0.44 -2.33
CA TYR A 123 26.93 1.86 -2.73
C TYR A 123 25.61 2.24 -3.36
N LEU A 124 25.10 3.39 -2.97
CA LEU A 124 23.97 4.02 -3.63
C LEU A 124 24.42 4.55 -5.00
N THR A 125 24.02 3.87 -6.08
CA THR A 125 24.50 4.14 -7.44
C THR A 125 23.40 4.74 -8.29
N VAL A 126 23.72 5.79 -9.05
CA VAL A 126 22.84 6.41 -10.02
C VAL A 126 22.68 5.51 -11.23
N LEU A 127 21.46 5.04 -11.50
CA LEU A 127 21.14 4.31 -12.73
C LEU A 127 21.00 5.27 -13.92
N ALA A 128 20.30 6.39 -13.70
CA ALA A 128 20.19 7.48 -14.66
C ALA A 128 19.70 8.76 -13.95
N PRO A 129 20.18 9.95 -14.32
CA PRO A 129 19.49 11.19 -13.99
C PRO A 129 18.23 11.31 -14.86
N MET A 130 17.19 11.94 -14.32
CA MET A 130 15.97 12.25 -15.06
C MET A 130 16.17 13.57 -15.84
N GLU A 131 15.74 13.61 -17.09
CA GLU A 131 15.82 14.81 -17.92
C GLU A 131 15.08 15.99 -17.26
N ASP A 132 15.55 17.21 -17.49
CA ASP A 132 14.98 18.45 -16.95
C ASP A 132 14.91 18.50 -15.41
N THR A 133 15.87 17.87 -14.73
CA THR A 133 15.92 17.83 -13.25
C THR A 133 17.24 18.37 -12.72
N PRO A 134 17.30 18.78 -11.43
CA PRO A 134 18.50 19.33 -10.83
C PRO A 134 19.74 18.43 -10.95
N ALA A 135 19.58 17.11 -10.87
CA ALA A 135 20.69 16.20 -11.03
C ALA A 135 21.19 16.13 -12.48
N TYR A 136 20.29 16.17 -13.45
CA TYR A 136 20.62 16.21 -14.88
C TYR A 136 21.39 17.49 -15.22
N GLU A 137 20.88 18.67 -14.79
CA GLU A 137 21.50 19.97 -15.02
C GLU A 137 22.89 20.06 -14.34
N ALA A 138 23.09 19.40 -13.21
CA ALA A 138 24.37 19.34 -12.51
C ALA A 138 25.37 18.37 -13.15
N GLY A 139 25.04 17.69 -14.25
CA GLY A 139 25.93 16.77 -14.96
C GLY A 139 26.18 15.46 -14.21
N ILE A 140 25.25 15.03 -13.37
CA ILE A 140 25.29 13.69 -12.76
C ILE A 140 25.06 12.65 -13.86
N MET A 141 25.80 11.54 -13.81
CA MET A 141 25.80 10.51 -14.85
C MET A 141 25.41 9.14 -14.30
N SER A 142 24.98 8.27 -15.19
CA SER A 142 24.81 6.85 -14.89
C SER A 142 26.15 6.25 -14.41
N GLY A 143 26.10 5.45 -13.34
CA GLY A 143 27.26 4.86 -12.68
C GLY A 143 27.91 5.73 -11.60
N ASP A 144 27.52 7.00 -11.44
CA ASP A 144 28.01 7.82 -10.32
C ASP A 144 27.52 7.19 -8.99
N ARG A 145 28.42 7.10 -8.01
CA ARG A 145 28.11 6.56 -6.67
C ARG A 145 27.92 7.70 -5.69
N ILE A 146 26.79 7.74 -5.00
CA ILE A 146 26.54 8.71 -3.94
C ILE A 146 27.27 8.24 -2.69
N VAL A 147 28.34 8.95 -2.32
CA VAL A 147 29.21 8.57 -1.20
C VAL A 147 28.92 9.37 0.06
N LYS A 148 28.38 10.60 -0.06
CA LYS A 148 27.91 11.39 1.08
C LYS A 148 26.61 12.13 0.76
N ILE A 149 25.74 12.25 1.77
CA ILE A 149 24.54 13.09 1.77
C ILE A 149 24.57 13.94 3.04
N GLU A 150 24.50 15.26 2.91
CA GLU A 150 24.61 16.22 4.03
C GLU A 150 25.88 15.97 4.87
N GLY A 151 27.00 15.65 4.21
CA GLY A 151 28.29 15.35 4.86
C GLY A 151 28.37 13.98 5.53
N LYS A 152 27.28 13.24 5.69
CA LYS A 152 27.25 11.91 6.28
C LYS A 152 27.55 10.84 5.22
N ASN A 153 28.29 9.80 5.60
CA ASN A 153 28.59 8.67 4.71
C ASN A 153 27.31 7.96 4.28
N ALA A 154 27.15 7.72 2.97
CA ALA A 154 26.01 7.04 2.37
C ALA A 154 26.29 5.56 2.00
N ARG A 155 27.41 4.99 2.44
CA ARG A 155 27.71 3.58 2.24
C ARG A 155 26.81 2.73 3.14
N ASN A 156 26.26 1.64 2.59
CA ASN A 156 25.34 0.72 3.27
C ASN A 156 24.03 1.38 3.78
N ILE A 157 23.69 2.56 3.27
CA ILE A 157 22.40 3.19 3.54
C ILE A 157 21.27 2.32 2.97
N SER A 158 20.15 2.21 3.69
CA SER A 158 18.98 1.53 3.15
C SER A 158 18.31 2.37 2.03
N MET A 159 17.61 1.71 1.09
CA MET A 159 16.92 2.42 0.02
C MET A 159 15.85 3.41 0.56
N PRO A 160 15.00 3.06 1.54
CA PRO A 160 14.07 4.01 2.14
C PRO A 160 14.75 5.24 2.72
N GLU A 161 15.82 5.06 3.52
CA GLU A 161 16.57 6.17 4.10
C GLU A 161 17.21 7.07 3.04
N ALA A 162 17.74 6.46 1.96
CA ALA A 162 18.28 7.22 0.84
C ALA A 162 17.20 8.09 0.16
N VAL A 163 16.03 7.52 -0.10
CA VAL A 163 14.88 8.23 -0.68
C VAL A 163 14.46 9.39 0.22
N ASP A 164 14.34 9.17 1.54
CA ASP A 164 13.98 10.21 2.50
C ASP A 164 14.96 11.40 2.50
N LYS A 165 16.26 11.12 2.36
CA LYS A 165 17.29 12.17 2.30
C LYS A 165 17.33 12.91 0.95
N LEU A 166 17.00 12.23 -0.15
CA LEU A 166 17.03 12.83 -1.49
C LEU A 166 15.74 13.60 -1.81
N ARG A 167 14.58 13.16 -1.27
CA ARG A 167 13.31 13.89 -1.35
C ARG A 167 13.30 15.08 -0.39
N GLY A 168 12.32 15.95 -0.54
CA GLY A 168 12.06 17.09 0.33
C GLY A 168 11.40 18.24 -0.41
N LYS A 169 11.05 19.31 0.31
CA LYS A 169 10.31 20.45 -0.25
C LYS A 169 11.03 21.03 -1.49
N PRO A 170 10.32 21.25 -2.61
CA PRO A 170 10.86 21.96 -3.74
C PRO A 170 11.46 23.32 -3.30
N GLY A 171 12.64 23.65 -3.81
CA GLY A 171 13.39 24.84 -3.41
C GLY A 171 14.39 24.62 -2.26
N SER A 172 14.25 23.58 -1.44
CA SER A 172 15.24 23.22 -0.42
C SER A 172 16.53 22.68 -1.08
N LYS A 173 17.64 22.78 -0.36
CA LYS A 173 18.95 22.32 -0.86
C LYS A 173 19.33 21.00 -0.21
N VAL A 174 20.13 20.20 -0.92
CA VAL A 174 20.80 19.01 -0.40
C VAL A 174 22.25 19.01 -0.90
N LYS A 175 23.19 18.85 0.03
CA LYS A 175 24.62 18.72 -0.31
C LYS A 175 24.95 17.25 -0.50
N MET A 176 25.55 16.92 -1.66
CA MET A 176 25.88 15.56 -2.03
C MET A 176 27.32 15.45 -2.53
N THR A 177 27.98 14.35 -2.23
CA THR A 177 29.24 13.99 -2.84
C THR A 177 29.04 12.73 -3.67
N PHE A 178 29.38 12.81 -4.94
CA PHE A 178 29.36 11.69 -5.88
C PHE A 178 30.80 11.26 -6.18
N PHE A 179 31.05 9.96 -6.16
CA PHE A 179 32.27 9.38 -6.72
C PHE A 179 31.98 8.93 -8.15
N ARG A 180 32.72 9.43 -9.12
CA ARG A 180 32.61 9.05 -10.54
C ARG A 180 33.66 8.01 -10.90
N PRO A 181 33.31 6.72 -11.09
CA PRO A 181 34.27 5.66 -11.35
C PRO A 181 35.10 5.88 -12.62
N SER A 182 34.54 6.47 -13.68
CA SER A 182 35.21 6.71 -14.96
C SER A 182 36.38 7.68 -14.86
N THR A 183 36.31 8.67 -13.96
CA THR A 183 37.36 9.67 -13.75
C THR A 183 38.13 9.47 -12.43
N ARG A 184 37.60 8.57 -11.55
CA ARG A 184 38.12 8.35 -10.17
C ARG A 184 38.14 9.62 -9.32
N LYS A 185 37.16 10.51 -9.50
CA LYS A 185 37.08 11.79 -8.79
C LYS A 185 35.82 11.88 -7.97
N ASP A 186 35.92 12.55 -6.84
CA ASP A 186 34.79 13.00 -6.06
C ASP A 186 34.25 14.32 -6.66
N ILE A 187 32.94 14.46 -6.70
CA ILE A 187 32.21 15.63 -7.21
C ILE A 187 31.27 16.09 -6.10
N ASP A 188 31.59 17.24 -5.49
CA ASP A 188 30.74 17.88 -4.49
C ASP A 188 29.73 18.78 -5.19
N VAL A 189 28.45 18.53 -4.94
CA VAL A 189 27.34 19.29 -5.56
C VAL A 189 26.33 19.67 -4.49
N THR A 190 25.81 20.89 -4.55
CA THR A 190 24.64 21.29 -3.80
C THR A 190 23.47 21.40 -4.77
N LEU A 191 22.54 20.44 -4.70
CA LEU A 191 21.36 20.39 -5.56
C LEU A 191 20.20 21.14 -4.89
N LYS A 192 19.46 21.92 -5.66
CA LYS A 192 18.20 22.54 -5.22
C LYS A 192 17.07 21.62 -5.65
N ARG A 193 16.35 21.02 -4.68
CA ARG A 193 15.24 20.13 -5.00
C ARG A 193 14.18 20.84 -5.85
N ALA A 194 13.68 20.16 -6.88
CA ALA A 194 12.62 20.61 -7.76
C ALA A 194 11.40 19.70 -7.65
N LEU A 195 10.28 20.12 -8.22
CA LEU A 195 9.12 19.24 -8.40
C LEU A 195 9.39 18.31 -9.58
N ILE A 196 9.65 17.05 -9.28
CA ILE A 196 9.92 16.00 -10.27
C ILE A 196 8.60 15.38 -10.69
N LYS A 197 8.32 15.35 -11.99
CA LYS A 197 7.14 14.69 -12.56
C LYS A 197 7.54 13.31 -13.10
N VAL A 198 6.80 12.27 -12.70
CA VAL A 198 7.02 10.91 -13.17
C VAL A 198 5.90 10.51 -14.12
N ALA A 199 6.23 10.33 -15.41
CA ALA A 199 5.26 9.85 -16.37
C ALA A 199 4.93 8.37 -16.09
N THR A 200 3.65 8.07 -15.89
CA THR A 200 3.13 6.71 -15.68
C THR A 200 2.78 5.99 -16.97
N VAL A 201 2.66 6.73 -18.09
CA VAL A 201 2.32 6.22 -19.43
C VAL A 201 3.50 6.47 -20.37
N LYS A 202 4.04 5.41 -20.95
CA LYS A 202 5.27 5.43 -21.74
C LYS A 202 5.15 4.58 -23.01
N ASP A 203 5.95 4.91 -23.99
CA ASP A 203 6.14 4.07 -25.18
C ASP A 203 7.15 2.92 -24.92
N ILE A 204 7.46 2.14 -25.95
CA ILE A 204 8.39 1.01 -25.88
C ILE A 204 9.82 1.44 -25.49
N ASN A 205 10.21 2.67 -25.77
CA ASN A 205 11.51 3.26 -25.44
C ASN A 205 11.52 3.98 -24.08
N ASN A 206 10.45 3.81 -23.27
CA ASN A 206 10.22 4.53 -22.02
C ASN A 206 10.10 6.05 -22.16
N GLN A 207 9.72 6.55 -23.34
CA GLN A 207 9.45 7.94 -23.65
C GLN A 207 7.93 8.19 -23.79
N ARG A 208 7.52 9.35 -24.32
CA ARG A 208 6.12 9.73 -24.57
C ARG A 208 5.86 10.10 -26.04
N LYS A 209 6.52 9.41 -26.98
CA LYS A 209 6.40 9.72 -28.42
C LYS A 209 5.24 9.00 -29.08
N PHE A 210 4.85 7.84 -28.62
CA PHE A 210 3.69 7.04 -29.06
C PHE A 210 3.51 7.02 -30.59
N THR A 211 4.28 6.16 -31.24
CA THR A 211 4.18 5.89 -32.69
C THR A 211 3.75 4.44 -32.90
N VAL A 212 3.10 4.16 -34.02
CA VAL A 212 2.81 2.78 -34.44
C VAL A 212 4.02 2.14 -35.12
N ASP A 213 4.09 0.81 -35.09
CA ASP A 213 5.07 0.04 -35.86
C ASP A 213 4.66 -0.10 -37.35
N GLU A 214 5.44 -0.86 -38.14
CA GLU A 214 5.20 -1.14 -39.55
C GLU A 214 3.87 -1.88 -39.80
N ASN A 215 3.36 -2.61 -38.80
CA ASN A 215 2.09 -3.35 -38.85
C ASN A 215 0.91 -2.51 -38.29
N LYS A 216 1.12 -1.23 -38.02
CA LYS A 216 0.14 -0.34 -37.40
C LYS A 216 -0.25 -0.77 -35.97
N ILE A 217 0.66 -1.39 -35.24
CA ILE A 217 0.46 -1.76 -33.85
C ILE A 217 1.01 -0.67 -32.94
N GLY A 218 0.16 -0.15 -32.08
CA GLY A 218 0.54 0.77 -31.02
C GLY A 218 1.07 0.02 -29.80
N TYR A 219 2.00 0.63 -29.08
CA TYR A 219 2.49 0.11 -27.80
C TYR A 219 2.40 1.18 -26.72
N VAL A 220 1.75 0.84 -25.59
CA VAL A 220 1.65 1.69 -24.42
C VAL A 220 1.98 0.88 -23.18
N ARG A 221 2.93 1.39 -22.39
CA ARG A 221 3.28 0.83 -21.09
C ARG A 221 2.72 1.71 -19.96
N LEU A 222 1.99 1.09 -19.04
CA LEU A 222 1.60 1.71 -17.78
C LEU A 222 2.55 1.23 -16.68
N THR A 223 3.28 2.15 -16.06
CA THR A 223 4.25 1.81 -15.02
C THR A 223 3.64 1.83 -13.62
N GLN A 224 2.51 2.55 -13.45
CA GLN A 224 1.76 2.69 -12.21
C GLN A 224 0.37 3.28 -12.53
N PHE A 225 -0.59 3.13 -11.62
CA PHE A 225 -1.90 3.78 -11.69
C PHE A 225 -1.94 5.00 -10.77
N GLY A 226 -1.32 6.11 -11.20
CA GLY A 226 -1.39 7.42 -10.54
C GLY A 226 -2.55 8.28 -11.07
N GLU A 227 -2.80 9.43 -10.46
CA GLU A 227 -3.95 10.32 -10.76
C GLU A 227 -4.09 10.70 -12.24
N ALA A 228 -2.98 10.84 -12.96
CA ALA A 228 -2.97 11.26 -14.35
C ALA A 228 -3.07 10.07 -15.36
N THR A 229 -2.97 8.82 -14.90
CA THR A 229 -2.74 7.66 -15.79
C THR A 229 -3.80 7.50 -16.86
N SER A 230 -5.09 7.58 -16.52
CA SER A 230 -6.18 7.43 -17.50
C SER A 230 -6.20 8.57 -18.53
N ARG A 231 -5.91 9.80 -18.10
CA ARG A 231 -5.81 10.97 -19.00
C ARG A 231 -4.62 10.83 -19.95
N ASP A 232 -3.47 10.48 -19.42
CA ASP A 232 -2.23 10.35 -20.19
C ASP A 232 -2.30 9.15 -21.15
N LEU A 233 -3.02 8.06 -20.76
CA LEU A 233 -3.35 6.95 -21.66
C LEU A 233 -4.25 7.42 -22.81
N GLU A 234 -5.29 8.21 -22.52
CA GLU A 234 -6.17 8.75 -23.57
C GLU A 234 -5.40 9.60 -24.58
N GLU A 235 -4.48 10.44 -24.09
CA GLU A 235 -3.60 11.22 -24.97
C GLU A 235 -2.73 10.32 -25.85
N ALA A 236 -2.17 9.26 -25.27
CA ALA A 236 -1.36 8.28 -26.03
C ALA A 236 -2.17 7.56 -27.09
N LEU A 237 -3.38 7.08 -26.76
CA LEU A 237 -4.27 6.38 -27.68
C LEU A 237 -4.67 7.28 -28.86
N ARG A 238 -5.03 8.55 -28.59
CA ARG A 238 -5.35 9.53 -29.67
C ARG A 238 -4.19 9.77 -30.61
N LYS A 239 -2.95 9.86 -30.11
CA LYS A 239 -1.76 9.97 -30.97
C LYS A 239 -1.58 8.77 -31.88
N LEU A 240 -1.74 7.56 -31.33
CA LEU A 240 -1.65 6.33 -32.09
C LEU A 240 -2.78 6.19 -33.13
N GLU A 241 -3.99 6.64 -32.82
CA GLU A 241 -5.12 6.69 -33.76
C GLU A 241 -4.87 7.61 -34.96
N LEU A 242 -4.20 8.76 -34.73
CA LEU A 242 -3.81 9.66 -35.81
C LEU A 242 -2.81 9.02 -36.80
N GLU A 243 -2.09 7.98 -36.37
CA GLU A 243 -1.17 7.20 -37.20
C GLU A 243 -1.81 5.91 -37.79
N ASP A 244 -3.16 5.82 -37.72
CA ASP A 244 -3.95 4.69 -38.25
C ASP A 244 -3.69 3.37 -37.49
N MET A 245 -3.61 3.41 -36.15
CA MET A 245 -3.44 2.25 -35.31
C MET A 245 -4.53 1.18 -35.55
N LYS A 246 -4.13 -0.09 -35.77
CA LYS A 246 -5.01 -1.24 -35.99
C LYS A 246 -5.08 -2.21 -34.80
N GLY A 247 -4.15 -2.08 -33.86
CA GLY A 247 -4.11 -2.90 -32.64
C GLY A 247 -3.23 -2.29 -31.59
N LEU A 248 -3.42 -2.70 -30.32
CA LEU A 248 -2.71 -2.15 -29.17
C LEU A 248 -2.06 -3.25 -28.35
N VAL A 249 -0.80 -3.07 -27.98
CA VAL A 249 -0.12 -3.77 -26.89
C VAL A 249 -0.13 -2.88 -25.68
N LEU A 250 -0.89 -3.27 -24.64
CA LEU A 250 -0.93 -2.61 -23.34
C LEU A 250 -0.01 -3.35 -22.37
N ASP A 251 1.11 -2.77 -22.00
CA ASP A 251 2.11 -3.41 -21.13
C ASP A 251 1.94 -3.01 -19.67
N LEU A 252 1.55 -3.98 -18.84
CA LEU A 252 1.40 -3.89 -17.39
C LEU A 252 2.52 -4.64 -16.64
N ARG A 253 3.55 -5.10 -17.31
CA ARG A 253 4.68 -5.77 -16.65
C ARG A 253 5.43 -4.83 -15.73
N HIS A 254 5.77 -5.32 -14.53
CA HIS A 254 6.40 -4.53 -13.44
C HIS A 254 5.55 -3.36 -12.94
N ASN A 255 4.24 -3.38 -13.15
CA ASN A 255 3.32 -2.38 -12.62
C ASN A 255 2.70 -2.88 -11.31
N PRO A 256 3.06 -2.30 -10.14
CA PRO A 256 2.58 -2.75 -8.83
C PRO A 256 1.10 -2.39 -8.56
N GLY A 257 0.44 -1.71 -9.49
CA GLY A 257 -0.92 -1.21 -9.32
C GLY A 257 -0.95 0.29 -9.02
N GLY A 258 -1.87 0.70 -8.15
CA GLY A 258 -2.11 2.09 -7.76
C GLY A 258 -3.59 2.34 -7.47
N LEU A 259 -4.11 3.47 -7.90
CA LEU A 259 -5.47 3.92 -7.63
C LEU A 259 -6.52 3.05 -8.34
N LEU A 260 -7.52 2.61 -7.58
CA LEU A 260 -8.64 1.81 -8.08
C LEU A 260 -9.46 2.56 -9.15
N ASP A 261 -9.74 3.84 -8.92
CA ASP A 261 -10.49 4.68 -9.87
C ASP A 261 -9.77 4.83 -11.21
N GLN A 262 -8.43 4.84 -11.20
CA GLN A 262 -7.64 4.87 -12.43
C GLN A 262 -7.67 3.53 -13.18
N ALA A 263 -7.67 2.41 -12.47
CA ALA A 263 -7.88 1.10 -13.11
C ALA A 263 -9.26 1.02 -13.77
N ILE A 264 -10.31 1.47 -13.08
CA ILE A 264 -11.67 1.53 -13.63
C ILE A 264 -11.70 2.38 -14.90
N ARG A 265 -11.16 3.61 -14.86
CA ARG A 265 -11.10 4.52 -16.01
C ARG A 265 -10.26 3.97 -17.17
N VAL A 266 -9.23 3.18 -16.90
CA VAL A 266 -8.44 2.51 -17.94
C VAL A 266 -9.27 1.40 -18.60
N CYS A 267 -10.01 0.59 -17.82
CA CYS A 267 -10.93 -0.42 -18.38
C CYS A 267 -12.01 0.23 -19.26
N GLU A 268 -12.58 1.35 -18.85
CA GLU A 268 -13.59 2.10 -19.61
C GLU A 268 -13.12 2.52 -21.01
N LYS A 269 -11.82 2.64 -21.26
CA LYS A 269 -11.28 2.97 -22.59
C LYS A 269 -11.50 1.85 -23.62
N PHE A 270 -11.79 0.65 -23.15
CA PHE A 270 -11.87 -0.55 -24.00
C PHE A 270 -13.22 -1.26 -23.95
N LEU A 271 -14.08 -0.97 -22.98
CA LEU A 271 -15.31 -1.68 -22.70
C LEU A 271 -16.54 -0.92 -23.21
N ALA A 272 -17.49 -1.62 -23.81
CA ALA A 272 -18.77 -1.06 -24.17
C ALA A 272 -19.57 -0.65 -22.93
N LYS A 273 -20.61 0.18 -23.12
CA LYS A 273 -21.47 0.63 -22.04
C LYS A 273 -22.17 -0.53 -21.33
N GLY A 274 -22.08 -0.55 -20.00
CA GLY A 274 -22.76 -1.50 -19.12
C GLY A 274 -21.96 -2.76 -18.83
N GLU A 275 -20.83 -3.00 -19.50
CA GLU A 275 -19.95 -4.12 -19.19
C GLU A 275 -19.35 -3.98 -17.78
N PRO A 276 -19.34 -5.08 -16.97
CA PRO A 276 -18.83 -5.05 -15.61
C PRO A 276 -17.31 -4.86 -15.60
N ILE A 277 -16.81 -4.11 -14.62
CA ILE A 277 -15.36 -3.85 -14.47
C ILE A 277 -14.82 -4.54 -13.23
N VAL A 278 -15.36 -4.23 -12.07
CA VAL A 278 -14.90 -4.73 -10.79
C VAL A 278 -16.00 -4.57 -9.73
N THR A 279 -16.09 -5.54 -8.84
CA THR A 279 -16.93 -5.48 -7.65
C THR A 279 -16.03 -5.42 -6.42
N THR A 280 -16.40 -4.64 -5.41
CA THR A 280 -15.72 -4.63 -4.11
C THR A 280 -16.67 -5.10 -3.02
N GLU A 281 -16.17 -5.91 -2.09
CA GLU A 281 -16.90 -6.42 -0.94
C GLU A 281 -16.09 -6.20 0.33
N GLY A 282 -16.67 -5.45 1.25
CA GLY A 282 -16.06 -5.10 2.53
C GLY A 282 -16.91 -5.50 3.73
N ARG A 283 -16.37 -5.28 4.93
CA ARG A 283 -17.09 -5.56 6.18
C ARG A 283 -18.30 -4.64 6.39
N ARG A 284 -18.23 -3.41 5.91
CA ARG A 284 -19.30 -2.42 6.02
C ARG A 284 -19.97 -2.27 4.67
N GLU A 285 -21.31 -2.09 4.67
CA GLU A 285 -22.12 -1.99 3.45
C GLU A 285 -21.61 -0.92 2.46
N HIS A 286 -21.14 0.22 2.96
CA HIS A 286 -20.59 1.30 2.12
C HIS A 286 -19.21 0.98 1.48
N GLU A 287 -18.61 -0.16 1.83
CA GLU A 287 -17.41 -0.69 1.18
C GLU A 287 -17.76 -1.53 -0.05
N ASN A 288 -19.02 -1.92 -0.19
CA ASN A 288 -19.51 -2.71 -1.31
C ASN A 288 -19.82 -1.79 -2.48
N SER A 289 -19.29 -2.12 -3.64
CA SER A 289 -19.58 -1.37 -4.87
C SER A 289 -19.48 -2.28 -6.09
N GLU A 290 -20.28 -1.99 -7.10
CA GLU A 290 -20.18 -2.57 -8.43
C GLU A 290 -19.90 -1.45 -9.42
N HIS A 291 -18.83 -1.61 -10.22
CA HIS A 291 -18.44 -0.66 -11.24
C HIS A 291 -18.66 -1.25 -12.63
N LYS A 292 -19.38 -0.50 -13.46
CA LYS A 292 -19.68 -0.83 -14.87
C LYS A 292 -19.18 0.26 -15.79
N SER A 293 -18.79 -0.10 -17.00
CA SER A 293 -18.35 0.85 -18.01
C SER A 293 -19.44 1.83 -18.39
N SER A 294 -19.09 3.11 -18.46
CA SER A 294 -19.95 4.17 -19.01
C SER A 294 -20.01 4.14 -20.54
N GLY A 295 -19.04 3.46 -21.19
CA GLY A 295 -18.84 3.43 -22.65
C GLY A 295 -18.35 4.74 -23.23
N ARG A 296 -18.02 5.75 -22.40
CA ARG A 296 -17.55 7.06 -22.89
C ARG A 296 -16.12 6.93 -23.42
N ASP A 297 -15.92 7.39 -24.67
CA ASP A 297 -14.63 7.35 -25.37
C ASP A 297 -14.03 5.92 -25.45
N ALA A 298 -14.88 4.92 -25.41
CA ALA A 298 -14.48 3.52 -25.48
C ALA A 298 -14.09 3.10 -26.91
N ARG A 299 -13.19 2.13 -27.01
CA ARG A 299 -12.71 1.52 -28.26
C ARG A 299 -13.00 0.03 -28.25
N PRO A 300 -14.31 -0.37 -28.30
CA PRO A 300 -14.67 -1.79 -28.15
C PRO A 300 -14.14 -2.68 -29.26
N ASP A 301 -13.92 -2.13 -30.45
CA ASP A 301 -13.50 -2.89 -31.64
C ASP A 301 -11.98 -2.92 -31.82
N LEU A 302 -11.19 -2.13 -31.04
CA LEU A 302 -9.74 -2.11 -31.16
C LEU A 302 -9.14 -3.43 -30.64
N PRO A 303 -8.43 -4.24 -31.44
CA PRO A 303 -7.72 -5.42 -30.93
C PRO A 303 -6.69 -5.05 -29.85
N VAL A 304 -6.77 -5.70 -28.67
CA VAL A 304 -5.87 -5.41 -27.54
C VAL A 304 -5.23 -6.69 -27.04
N VAL A 305 -3.92 -6.62 -26.83
CA VAL A 305 -3.13 -7.61 -26.09
C VAL A 305 -2.58 -6.95 -24.83
N VAL A 306 -2.77 -7.58 -23.67
CA VAL A 306 -2.24 -7.09 -22.40
C VAL A 306 -1.06 -7.95 -21.98
N LEU A 307 0.09 -7.33 -21.74
CA LEU A 307 1.29 -7.99 -21.24
C LEU A 307 1.34 -7.91 -19.72
N VAL A 308 1.55 -9.04 -19.05
CA VAL A 308 1.64 -9.15 -17.59
C VAL A 308 2.83 -9.99 -17.14
N ASN A 309 3.29 -9.80 -15.90
CA ASN A 309 4.25 -10.69 -15.25
C ASN A 309 3.99 -10.78 -13.75
N ARG A 310 4.80 -11.56 -13.04
CA ARG A 310 4.69 -11.75 -11.56
C ARG A 310 4.74 -10.47 -10.73
N PHE A 311 5.15 -9.35 -11.28
CA PHE A 311 5.18 -8.04 -10.64
C PHE A 311 3.98 -7.16 -11.02
N SER A 312 3.10 -7.64 -11.89
CA SER A 312 1.81 -7.00 -12.16
C SER A 312 0.88 -7.29 -10.99
N ALA A 313 0.44 -6.25 -10.26
CA ALA A 313 -0.31 -6.42 -9.01
C ALA A 313 -1.48 -5.45 -8.89
N SER A 314 -2.50 -5.82 -8.08
CA SER A 314 -3.60 -4.94 -7.65
C SER A 314 -4.35 -4.32 -8.85
N ALA A 315 -4.31 -2.98 -9.05
CA ALA A 315 -4.95 -2.26 -10.16
C ALA A 315 -4.58 -2.85 -11.54
N SER A 316 -3.34 -3.34 -11.72
CA SER A 316 -2.93 -4.05 -12.94
C SER A 316 -3.70 -5.36 -13.12
N GLU A 317 -3.98 -6.06 -12.03
CA GLU A 317 -4.74 -7.32 -12.05
C GLU A 317 -6.22 -7.06 -12.29
N ILE A 318 -6.76 -5.94 -11.80
CA ILE A 318 -8.12 -5.50 -12.12
C ILE A 318 -8.25 -5.25 -13.62
N VAL A 319 -7.33 -4.51 -14.23
CA VAL A 319 -7.37 -4.21 -15.67
C VAL A 319 -7.21 -5.50 -16.49
N ALA A 320 -6.22 -6.33 -16.17
CA ALA A 320 -5.99 -7.58 -16.90
C ALA A 320 -7.16 -8.56 -16.76
N GLY A 321 -7.69 -8.75 -15.54
CA GLY A 321 -8.83 -9.62 -15.24
C GLY A 321 -10.10 -9.12 -15.91
N CYS A 322 -10.43 -7.85 -15.75
CA CYS A 322 -11.59 -7.22 -16.36
C CYS A 322 -11.61 -7.37 -17.88
N LEU A 323 -10.51 -7.05 -18.57
CA LEU A 323 -10.43 -7.15 -20.03
C LEU A 323 -10.43 -8.62 -20.52
N LYS A 324 -9.89 -9.55 -19.72
CA LYS A 324 -9.95 -10.97 -19.99
C LYS A 324 -11.35 -11.54 -19.84
N ASP A 325 -12.01 -11.25 -18.71
CA ASP A 325 -13.27 -11.87 -18.32
C ASP A 325 -14.45 -11.32 -19.16
N ASN A 326 -14.31 -10.12 -19.75
CA ASN A 326 -15.19 -9.59 -20.79
C ASN A 326 -14.77 -10.01 -22.24
N ASP A 327 -13.86 -10.97 -22.41
CA ASP A 327 -13.34 -11.39 -23.73
C ASP A 327 -12.78 -10.24 -24.60
N ARG A 328 -12.40 -9.14 -23.94
CA ARG A 328 -12.02 -7.90 -24.61
C ARG A 328 -10.57 -7.85 -25.03
N ALA A 329 -9.68 -8.55 -24.31
CA ALA A 329 -8.26 -8.62 -24.64
C ALA A 329 -7.67 -10.00 -24.41
N LYS A 330 -6.60 -10.31 -25.15
CA LYS A 330 -5.78 -11.48 -24.87
C LYS A 330 -4.69 -11.12 -23.88
N ILE A 331 -4.56 -11.93 -22.81
CA ILE A 331 -3.53 -11.73 -21.79
C ILE A 331 -2.34 -12.62 -22.12
N VAL A 332 -1.15 -12.03 -22.14
CA VAL A 332 0.11 -12.71 -22.49
C VAL A 332 1.16 -12.45 -21.42
N GLY A 333 1.85 -13.48 -21.00
CA GLY A 333 2.96 -13.38 -20.04
C GLY A 333 2.92 -14.41 -18.94
N GLU A 334 3.36 -14.02 -17.75
CA GLU A 334 3.45 -14.86 -16.56
C GLU A 334 2.23 -14.67 -15.67
N LYS A 335 2.03 -15.60 -14.70
CA LYS A 335 1.06 -15.43 -13.60
C LYS A 335 1.37 -14.14 -12.83
N THR A 336 0.34 -13.34 -12.57
CA THR A 336 0.43 -12.08 -11.82
C THR A 336 0.64 -12.29 -10.33
N PHE A 337 0.82 -11.24 -9.56
CA PHE A 337 1.15 -11.28 -8.13
C PHE A 337 0.07 -11.95 -7.26
N GLY A 338 -1.21 -11.70 -7.54
CA GLY A 338 -2.34 -12.29 -6.81
C GLY A 338 -2.85 -11.43 -5.64
N LYS A 339 -2.80 -10.09 -5.75
CA LYS A 339 -3.33 -9.18 -4.74
C LYS A 339 -4.79 -8.82 -5.05
N GLY A 340 -5.73 -9.41 -4.30
CA GLY A 340 -7.18 -9.19 -4.42
C GLY A 340 -7.79 -8.31 -3.31
N SER A 341 -7.02 -7.43 -2.66
CA SER A 341 -7.46 -6.60 -1.55
C SER A 341 -7.39 -5.10 -1.85
N VAL A 342 -8.40 -4.36 -1.36
CA VAL A 342 -8.49 -2.89 -1.46
C VAL A 342 -8.00 -2.28 -0.15
N GLN A 343 -7.05 -1.35 -0.23
CA GLN A 343 -6.60 -0.56 0.91
C GLN A 343 -7.14 0.86 0.82
N LYS A 344 -7.71 1.34 1.93
CA LYS A 344 -8.04 2.76 2.12
C LYS A 344 -6.95 3.46 2.91
N ILE A 345 -6.70 4.70 2.55
CA ILE A 345 -5.87 5.61 3.32
C ILE A 345 -6.78 6.40 4.24
N LEU A 346 -6.56 6.25 5.54
CA LEU A 346 -7.36 6.88 6.60
C LEU A 346 -6.46 7.85 7.38
N PRO A 347 -6.52 9.16 7.10
CA PRO A 347 -5.78 10.16 7.88
C PRO A 347 -6.17 10.10 9.36
N ILE A 348 -5.17 10.21 10.25
CA ILE A 348 -5.40 10.19 11.71
C ILE A 348 -5.54 11.63 12.19
N ASN A 349 -6.72 11.97 12.70
CA ASN A 349 -6.99 13.30 13.28
C ASN A 349 -6.12 13.54 14.51
N GLY A 350 -5.53 14.74 14.62
CA GLY A 350 -4.70 15.14 15.75
C GLY A 350 -3.22 14.74 15.67
N GLN A 351 -2.84 13.84 14.78
CA GLN A 351 -1.44 13.51 14.47
C GLN A 351 -1.08 14.17 13.14
N GLN A 352 -0.31 15.25 13.17
CA GLN A 352 0.02 16.04 11.96
C GLN A 352 0.59 15.16 10.85
N GLY A 353 -0.28 14.76 9.92
CA GLY A 353 0.09 14.08 8.69
C GLY A 353 0.34 12.56 8.79
N ALA A 354 0.01 11.89 9.90
CA ALA A 354 0.04 10.43 9.96
C ALA A 354 -1.24 9.82 9.36
N ALA A 355 -1.17 8.60 8.83
CA ALA A 355 -2.32 7.89 8.29
C ALA A 355 -2.23 6.37 8.51
N LEU A 356 -3.39 5.71 8.43
CA LEU A 356 -3.48 4.26 8.31
C LEU A 356 -3.75 3.88 6.86
N ARG A 357 -2.97 2.97 6.30
CA ARG A 357 -3.35 2.22 5.13
C ARG A 357 -3.96 0.91 5.62
N LEU A 358 -5.25 0.72 5.42
CA LEU A 358 -5.99 -0.39 5.99
C LEU A 358 -6.71 -1.17 4.89
N THR A 359 -6.62 -2.49 4.91
CA THR A 359 -7.41 -3.37 4.05
C THR A 359 -8.86 -3.33 4.52
N THR A 360 -9.76 -2.78 3.70
CA THR A 360 -11.18 -2.59 4.04
C THR A 360 -12.12 -3.44 3.20
N ALA A 361 -11.66 -3.90 2.03
CA ALA A 361 -12.45 -4.72 1.12
C ALA A 361 -11.59 -5.68 0.30
N LYS A 362 -12.24 -6.67 -0.31
CA LYS A 362 -11.69 -7.47 -1.40
C LYS A 362 -12.32 -7.02 -2.71
N TYR A 363 -11.61 -7.21 -3.83
CA TYR A 363 -12.19 -6.96 -5.14
C TYR A 363 -12.30 -8.26 -5.94
N TYR A 364 -13.27 -8.25 -6.86
CA TYR A 364 -13.57 -9.37 -7.74
C TYR A 364 -13.70 -8.84 -9.17
N THR A 365 -13.14 -9.56 -10.13
CA THR A 365 -13.33 -9.30 -11.57
C THR A 365 -14.65 -9.91 -12.03
N PRO A 366 -15.15 -9.55 -13.20
CA PRO A 366 -16.40 -10.06 -13.78
C PRO A 366 -16.52 -11.58 -13.81
#